data_4fd703e79c4caaa059fa105a68884bf4
#
_entry.id   4fd703e79c4caaa059fa105a68884bf4
#
_cell.length_a   1.000
_cell.length_b   1.000
_cell.length_c   1.000
_cell.angle_alpha   90.00
_cell.angle_beta   90.00
_cell.angle_gamma   90.00
#
_symmetry.space_group_name_H-M   'P 1'
#
loop_
_entity.id
_entity.type
_entity.pdbx_description
1 polymer ?
#
loop_
_entity_poly.entity_id
_entity_poly.type
_entity_poly.pdbx_seq_one_letter_code
_entity_poly.pdbx_strand_id
1 'polypeptide(L)'
;MTTPPPDEFHPAESLPRRQYGALCWRIRKGRVQVLLVTSRDTGRWVIPKGWPVTGLGPAESAAREAWEEAGVRGTPDPACLGVYTYPKMLADGRALPCQVAVYPLRVDRLARKFPERKQRRRHWFTPEEAALRVDEADMAAILRAFAPPAAPAAAAGPSGNG
;
A
#
# COMPACT_ATOMS: atom_id res chain seq x y z
N MET A 1 -27.44 -35.75 6.63
CA MET A 1 -27.20 -35.22 6.35
C MET A 1 -26.47 -34.57 6.27
N THR A 2 -26.08 -34.29 6.32
CA THR A 2 -25.43 -33.72 6.36
C THR A 2 -25.14 -32.70 5.81
N THR A 3 -24.97 -32.13 5.85
CA THR A 3 -24.84 -31.15 5.35
C THR A 3 -23.86 -30.54 5.46
N PRO A 4 -23.08 -30.41 5.77
CA PRO A 4 -22.07 -29.72 5.95
C PRO A 4 -21.63 -29.06 4.88
N PRO A 5 -21.74 -29.37 4.00
CA PRO A 5 -21.32 -28.68 2.89
C PRO A 5 -21.41 -27.25 3.09
N PRO A 6 -22.38 -26.85 3.54
CA PRO A 6 -22.56 -25.46 3.67
C PRO A 6 -21.38 -24.89 4.28
N ASP A 7 -20.97 -25.52 5.16
CA ASP A 7 -19.99 -25.01 5.84
C ASP A 7 -18.90 -25.00 5.03
N GLU A 8 -18.71 -25.90 4.37
CA GLU A 8 -17.64 -25.87 3.66
C GLU A 8 -17.81 -24.84 2.74
N PHE A 9 -18.88 -24.38 2.46
CA PHE A 9 -19.00 -23.39 1.53
C PHE A 9 -19.36 -22.14 2.19
N HIS A 10 -18.41 -21.41 2.61
CA HIS A 10 -18.64 -20.11 3.14
C HIS A 10 -18.18 -19.12 2.11
N PRO A 11 -19.08 -18.55 1.38
CA PRO A 11 -18.69 -17.60 0.35
C PRO A 11 -17.78 -16.54 0.91
N ALA A 12 -18.05 -16.10 2.12
CA ALA A 12 -17.21 -15.08 2.69
C ALA A 12 -15.79 -15.55 2.86
N GLU A 13 -15.59 -16.83 3.12
CA GLU A 13 -14.25 -17.34 3.27
C GLU A 13 -13.60 -17.64 1.94
N SER A 14 -14.38 -17.90 0.91
CA SER A 14 -13.80 -18.18 -0.39
C SER A 14 -13.53 -16.91 -1.16
N LEU A 15 -14.04 -15.75 -0.74
CA LEU A 15 -13.78 -14.51 -1.43
C LEU A 15 -12.51 -13.89 -0.89
N PRO A 16 -11.77 -13.17 -1.74
CA PRO A 16 -10.57 -12.49 -1.28
C PRO A 16 -10.90 -11.49 -0.18
N ARG A 17 -10.05 -11.39 0.80
CA ARG A 17 -10.19 -10.38 1.83
C ARG A 17 -9.58 -9.08 1.36
N ARG A 18 -10.22 -7.99 1.73
CA ARG A 18 -9.79 -6.67 1.24
C ARG A 18 -8.87 -6.01 2.26
N GLN A 19 -7.76 -5.53 1.75
CA GLN A 19 -6.84 -4.68 2.51
C GLN A 19 -6.67 -3.37 1.78
N TYR A 20 -6.12 -2.38 2.45
CA TYR A 20 -5.81 -1.08 1.86
C TYR A 20 -4.32 -0.84 1.98
N GLY A 21 -3.71 -0.38 0.90
CA GLY A 21 -2.28 -0.15 0.85
C GLY A 21 -1.97 1.24 0.37
N ALA A 22 -0.80 1.72 0.76
CA ALA A 22 -0.36 3.06 0.41
C ALA A 22 0.81 3.00 -0.55
N LEU A 23 0.66 3.65 -1.71
CA LEU A 23 1.79 3.89 -2.58
C LEU A 23 2.36 5.23 -2.13
N CYS A 24 3.40 5.18 -1.30
CA CYS A 24 4.00 6.36 -0.70
C CYS A 24 5.00 6.95 -1.68
N TRP A 25 4.80 8.21 -2.04
CA TRP A 25 5.63 8.83 -3.08
C TRP A 25 6.11 10.21 -2.69
N ARG A 26 7.18 10.61 -3.33
CA ARG A 26 7.70 11.97 -3.23
C ARG A 26 8.37 12.31 -4.56
N ILE A 27 8.63 13.60 -4.74
CA ILE A 27 9.46 14.04 -5.85
C ILE A 27 10.75 14.58 -5.24
N ARG A 28 11.88 14.08 -5.70
CA ARG A 28 13.16 14.55 -5.23
C ARG A 28 14.07 14.78 -6.42
N LYS A 29 14.61 15.99 -6.48
CA LYS A 29 15.46 16.38 -7.61
C LYS A 29 14.78 16.13 -8.94
N GLY A 30 13.49 16.45 -9.00
CA GLY A 30 12.71 16.31 -10.22
C GLY A 30 12.27 14.89 -10.54
N ARG A 31 12.55 13.93 -9.67
CA ARG A 31 12.21 12.54 -9.97
C ARG A 31 11.23 12.00 -8.97
N VAL A 32 10.31 11.18 -9.47
CA VAL A 32 9.36 10.49 -8.60
C VAL A 32 10.07 9.34 -7.92
N GLN A 33 9.87 9.22 -6.62
CA GLN A 33 10.35 8.08 -5.86
C GLN A 33 9.20 7.48 -5.08
N VAL A 34 9.21 6.18 -4.91
CA VAL A 34 8.22 5.47 -4.10
C VAL A 34 8.93 4.72 -2.99
N LEU A 35 8.26 4.60 -1.85
CA LEU A 35 8.85 3.98 -0.68
C LEU A 35 8.31 2.57 -0.55
N LEU A 36 9.20 1.61 -0.43
CA LEU A 36 8.82 0.24 -0.10
C LEU A 36 9.36 -0.10 1.27
N VAL A 37 8.75 -1.10 1.89
CA VAL A 37 9.22 -1.63 3.17
C VAL A 37 9.38 -3.14 3.02
N THR A 38 10.15 -3.75 3.92
CA THR A 38 10.30 -5.20 3.90
C THR A 38 9.16 -5.85 4.67
N SER A 39 8.68 -6.99 4.19
CA SER A 39 7.69 -7.75 4.94
C SER A 39 8.36 -8.39 6.14
N ARG A 40 7.61 -8.54 7.23
CA ARG A 40 8.20 -9.09 8.46
C ARG A 40 8.54 -10.56 8.32
N ASP A 41 7.75 -11.29 7.53
CA ASP A 41 7.94 -12.73 7.43
C ASP A 41 9.06 -13.13 6.51
N THR A 42 9.14 -12.51 5.34
CA THR A 42 10.08 -12.97 4.32
C THR A 42 11.14 -11.94 3.99
N GLY A 43 10.99 -10.70 4.46
CA GLY A 43 11.96 -9.66 4.13
C GLY A 43 11.87 -9.16 2.70
N ARG A 44 10.83 -9.54 1.95
CA ARG A 44 10.69 -9.07 0.58
C ARG A 44 10.11 -7.67 0.56
N TRP A 45 10.32 -6.96 -0.54
CA TRP A 45 9.84 -5.57 -0.64
C TRP A 45 8.36 -5.52 -0.97
N VAL A 46 7.63 -4.71 -0.22
CA VAL A 46 6.18 -4.56 -0.37
C VAL A 46 5.81 -3.11 -0.10
N ILE A 47 4.57 -2.73 -0.44
CA ILE A 47 4.05 -1.45 0.02
C ILE A 47 3.43 -1.63 1.40
N PRO A 48 3.34 -0.58 2.22
CA PRO A 48 2.61 -0.67 3.48
C PRO A 48 1.14 -0.98 3.21
N LYS A 49 0.58 -1.91 3.95
CA LYS A 49 -0.81 -2.32 3.77
C LYS A 49 -1.33 -3.01 5.00
N GLY A 50 -2.63 -3.02 5.14
CA GLY A 50 -3.25 -3.72 6.24
C GLY A 50 -4.75 -3.74 6.13
N TRP A 51 -5.37 -4.26 7.19
CA TRP A 51 -6.81 -4.43 7.23
C TRP A 51 -7.49 -3.08 7.40
N PRO A 52 -8.76 -2.96 7.00
CA PRO A 52 -9.49 -1.72 7.21
C PRO A 52 -9.48 -1.33 8.69
N VAL A 53 -9.35 -0.05 8.95
CA VAL A 53 -9.37 0.46 10.31
C VAL A 53 -10.76 1.02 10.59
N THR A 54 -11.37 0.56 11.67
CA THR A 54 -12.71 1.01 12.02
C THR A 54 -12.75 2.53 12.14
N GLY A 55 -13.73 3.13 11.49
CA GLY A 55 -13.89 4.58 11.53
C GLY A 55 -13.09 5.35 10.52
N LEU A 56 -12.21 4.69 9.76
CA LEU A 56 -11.44 5.38 8.73
C LEU A 56 -11.87 4.90 7.35
N GLY A 57 -11.80 5.80 6.38
CA GLY A 57 -12.03 5.42 4.99
C GLY A 57 -10.83 4.66 4.44
N PRO A 58 -10.94 4.19 3.19
CA PRO A 58 -9.88 3.38 2.60
C PRO A 58 -8.53 4.08 2.52
N ALA A 59 -8.49 5.31 2.02
CA ALA A 59 -7.22 6.02 1.91
C ALA A 59 -6.63 6.34 3.27
N GLU A 60 -7.48 6.67 4.25
CA GLU A 60 -6.99 6.94 5.59
C GLU A 60 -6.50 5.66 6.27
N SER A 61 -7.14 4.52 6.00
CA SER A 61 -6.65 3.24 6.52
C SER A 61 -5.27 2.94 5.94
N ALA A 62 -5.09 3.19 4.65
CA ALA A 62 -3.79 2.99 4.01
C ALA A 62 -2.74 3.91 4.65
N ALA A 63 -3.11 5.16 4.93
CA ALA A 63 -2.18 6.10 5.55
C ALA A 63 -1.79 5.65 6.96
N ARG A 64 -2.73 5.07 7.70
CA ARG A 64 -2.42 4.55 9.03
C ARG A 64 -1.39 3.42 8.95
N GLU A 65 -1.56 2.53 7.97
CA GLU A 65 -0.59 1.46 7.79
C GLU A 65 0.77 2.00 7.40
N ALA A 66 0.80 3.02 6.56
CA ALA A 66 2.07 3.64 6.17
C ALA A 66 2.76 4.26 7.38
N TRP A 67 2.01 4.82 8.30
CA TRP A 67 2.60 5.33 9.53
C TRP A 67 3.17 4.19 10.38
N GLU A 68 2.38 3.13 10.58
CA GLU A 68 2.81 2.06 11.47
C GLU A 68 3.99 1.29 10.91
N GLU A 69 3.98 1.03 9.60
CA GLU A 69 5.00 0.17 9.00
C GLU A 69 6.21 0.93 8.50
N ALA A 70 6.04 2.20 8.11
CA ALA A 70 7.10 2.95 7.44
C ALA A 70 7.37 4.32 8.04
N GLY A 71 6.61 4.74 9.04
CA GLY A 71 6.82 6.06 9.64
C GLY A 71 6.49 7.21 8.73
N VAL A 72 5.56 7.01 7.80
CA VAL A 72 5.20 8.03 6.83
C VAL A 72 4.20 9.02 7.42
N ARG A 73 4.51 10.29 7.28
CA ARG A 73 3.55 11.37 7.51
C ARG A 73 3.32 12.01 6.15
N GLY A 74 2.07 12.14 5.78
CA GLY A 74 1.76 12.68 4.47
C GLY A 74 0.28 12.83 4.23
N THR A 75 -0.06 13.07 2.98
CA THR A 75 -1.43 13.38 2.57
C THR A 75 -1.94 12.29 1.65
N PRO A 76 -2.95 11.52 2.10
CA PRO A 76 -3.51 10.48 1.22
C PRO A 76 -4.46 11.08 0.19
N ASP A 77 -4.58 10.39 -0.94
CA ASP A 77 -5.50 10.77 -2.00
C ASP A 77 -6.58 9.69 -2.06
N PRO A 78 -7.85 10.05 -2.09
CA PRO A 78 -8.92 9.05 -2.09
C PRO A 78 -9.08 8.28 -3.41
N ALA A 79 -8.38 8.66 -4.46
CA ALA A 79 -8.54 7.99 -5.75
C ALA A 79 -7.71 6.72 -5.78
N CYS A 80 -8.36 5.57 -5.90
CA CYS A 80 -7.69 4.29 -5.91
C CYS A 80 -6.89 4.12 -7.21
N LEU A 81 -5.64 3.70 -7.08
CA LEU A 81 -4.78 3.49 -8.24
C LEU A 81 -5.01 2.14 -8.90
N GLY A 82 -5.51 1.18 -8.16
CA GLY A 82 -5.72 -0.16 -8.68
C GLY A 82 -5.74 -1.14 -7.53
N VAL A 83 -5.87 -2.41 -7.88
CA VAL A 83 -5.95 -3.49 -6.89
C VAL A 83 -4.97 -4.57 -7.30
N TYR A 84 -4.26 -5.11 -6.34
CA TYR A 84 -3.45 -6.30 -6.62
C TYR A 84 -3.79 -7.38 -5.60
N THR A 85 -3.48 -8.62 -5.95
CA THR A 85 -3.83 -9.77 -5.14
C THR A 85 -2.57 -10.51 -4.72
N TYR A 86 -2.54 -10.97 -3.50
CA TYR A 86 -1.44 -11.80 -3.04
C TYR A 86 -1.97 -12.85 -2.07
N PRO A 87 -1.27 -13.98 -1.93
CA PRO A 87 -1.67 -14.99 -0.95
C PRO A 87 -1.03 -14.65 0.38
N LYS A 88 -1.86 -14.38 1.38
CA LYS A 88 -1.35 -14.16 2.73
C LYS A 88 -1.24 -15.50 3.41
N MET A 89 -0.04 -15.85 3.84
CA MET A 89 0.17 -17.12 4.50
C MET A 89 -0.28 -17.04 5.94
N LEU A 90 -1.06 -18.02 6.36
CA LEU A 90 -1.54 -18.11 7.72
C LEU A 90 -0.64 -19.05 8.53
N ALA A 91 -0.78 -18.97 9.85
CA ALA A 91 0.07 -19.75 10.73
C ALA A 91 -0.07 -21.26 10.49
N ASP A 92 -1.24 -21.73 10.04
CA ASP A 92 -1.45 -23.14 9.79
C ASP A 92 -0.99 -23.58 8.40
N GLY A 93 -0.33 -22.71 7.66
CA GLY A 93 0.18 -23.07 6.33
C GLY A 93 -0.77 -22.83 5.19
N ARG A 94 -2.02 -22.46 5.47
CA ARG A 94 -2.95 -22.16 4.40
C ARG A 94 -2.67 -20.78 3.85
N ALA A 95 -3.07 -20.56 2.59
CA ALA A 95 -2.96 -19.26 1.96
C ALA A 95 -4.33 -18.62 1.92
N LEU A 96 -4.42 -17.37 2.35
CA LEU A 96 -5.65 -16.60 2.32
C LEU A 96 -5.51 -15.56 1.21
N PRO A 97 -6.35 -15.59 0.17
CA PRO A 97 -6.21 -14.57 -0.87
C PRO A 97 -6.62 -13.21 -0.34
N CYS A 98 -5.78 -12.23 -0.60
CA CYS A 98 -6.03 -10.86 -0.18
C CYS A 98 -5.96 -9.95 -1.38
N GLN A 99 -6.91 -9.02 -1.47
CA GLN A 99 -6.89 -7.98 -2.48
C GLN A 99 -6.54 -6.67 -1.81
N VAL A 100 -5.55 -5.99 -2.33
CA VAL A 100 -5.11 -4.71 -1.77
C VAL A 100 -5.51 -3.60 -2.71
N ALA A 101 -6.37 -2.70 -2.25
CA ALA A 101 -6.70 -1.50 -3.00
C ALA A 101 -5.63 -0.46 -2.65
N VAL A 102 -4.98 0.08 -3.66
CA VAL A 102 -3.80 0.92 -3.49
C VAL A 102 -4.16 2.39 -3.65
N TYR A 103 -3.75 3.20 -2.68
CA TYR A 103 -4.02 4.63 -2.69
C TYR A 103 -2.72 5.41 -2.64
N PRO A 104 -2.60 6.48 -3.42
CA PRO A 104 -1.37 7.28 -3.37
C PRO A 104 -1.31 8.08 -2.08
N LEU A 105 -0.13 8.17 -1.53
CA LEU A 105 0.10 8.92 -0.31
C LEU A 105 1.35 9.78 -0.52
N ARG A 106 1.17 11.10 -0.63
CA ARG A 106 2.29 11.98 -0.81
C ARG A 106 3.02 12.11 0.51
N VAL A 107 4.30 11.83 0.52
CA VAL A 107 5.06 11.82 1.75
C VAL A 107 5.57 13.22 2.06
N ASP A 108 5.20 13.73 3.22
CA ASP A 108 5.71 15.02 3.67
C ASP A 108 7.00 14.82 4.45
N ARG A 109 7.09 13.79 5.25
CA ARG A 109 8.34 13.45 5.95
C ARG A 109 8.30 12.03 6.47
N LEU A 110 9.45 11.50 6.77
CA LEU A 110 9.59 10.19 7.39
C LEU A 110 10.01 10.38 8.85
N ALA A 111 9.28 9.74 9.75
CA ALA A 111 9.60 9.80 11.16
C ALA A 111 10.75 8.83 11.46
N ARG A 112 11.53 9.17 12.45
CA ARG A 112 12.60 8.28 12.90
C ARG A 112 12.07 7.21 13.83
N LYS A 113 11.03 7.53 14.59
CA LYS A 113 10.42 6.57 15.52
C LYS A 113 8.99 6.34 15.11
N PHE A 114 8.63 5.10 14.93
CA PHE A 114 7.28 4.70 14.56
C PHE A 114 7.09 3.24 14.99
N PRO A 115 5.87 2.74 15.02
CA PRO A 115 5.59 1.45 15.66
C PRO A 115 6.45 0.28 15.20
N GLU A 116 6.61 0.06 13.90
CA GLU A 116 7.32 -1.14 13.43
C GLU A 116 8.73 -0.86 12.93
N ARG A 117 9.33 0.22 13.38
CA ARG A 117 10.63 0.61 12.83
C ARG A 117 11.72 -0.43 13.04
N LYS A 118 11.62 -1.24 14.07
CA LYS A 118 12.65 -2.26 14.33
C LYS A 118 12.36 -3.56 13.60
N GLN A 119 11.21 -3.67 12.97
CA GLN A 119 10.80 -4.90 12.32
C GLN A 119 10.89 -4.85 10.82
N ARG A 120 11.11 -3.67 10.25
CA ARG A 120 11.10 -3.49 8.81
C ARG A 120 12.20 -2.53 8.40
N ARG A 121 12.71 -2.71 7.18
CA ARG A 121 13.56 -1.72 6.55
C ARG A 121 12.71 -0.95 5.55
N ARG A 122 13.08 0.27 5.25
CA ARG A 122 12.37 1.08 4.26
C ARG A 122 13.41 1.70 3.33
N HIS A 123 13.02 1.86 2.06
CA HIS A 123 13.95 2.39 1.07
C HIS A 123 13.18 3.06 -0.07
N TRP A 124 13.74 4.13 -0.60
CA TRP A 124 13.17 4.82 -1.74
C TRP A 124 13.68 4.21 -3.03
N PHE A 125 12.77 4.03 -3.99
CA PHE A 125 13.09 3.49 -5.30
C PHE A 125 12.44 4.35 -6.35
N THR A 126 12.94 4.34 -7.60
CA THR A 126 12.13 4.86 -8.69
C THR A 126 10.97 3.90 -8.90
N PRO A 127 9.88 4.33 -9.52
CA PRO A 127 8.77 3.41 -9.78
C PRO A 127 9.21 2.18 -10.57
N GLU A 128 10.13 2.34 -11.52
CA GLU A 128 10.62 1.22 -12.30
C GLU A 128 11.42 0.24 -11.45
N GLU A 129 12.26 0.76 -10.58
CA GLU A 129 13.02 -0.10 -9.69
C GLU A 129 12.10 -0.83 -8.72
N ALA A 130 11.11 -0.11 -8.20
CA ALA A 130 10.15 -0.72 -7.27
C ALA A 130 9.39 -1.83 -7.95
N ALA A 131 9.00 -1.63 -9.22
CA ALA A 131 8.28 -2.65 -9.96
C ALA A 131 9.10 -3.94 -10.13
N LEU A 132 10.43 -3.82 -10.16
CA LEU A 132 11.28 -5.00 -10.25
C LEU A 132 11.47 -5.68 -8.91
N ARG A 133 11.15 -5.01 -7.82
CA ARG A 133 11.38 -5.57 -6.48
C ARG A 133 10.17 -6.27 -5.89
N VAL A 134 8.96 -5.91 -6.32
CA VAL A 134 7.76 -6.54 -5.79
C VAL A 134 7.50 -7.85 -6.52
N ASP A 135 6.86 -8.79 -5.83
CA ASP A 135 6.62 -10.11 -6.41
C ASP A 135 5.36 -10.15 -7.27
N GLU A 136 4.38 -9.33 -6.97
CA GLU A 136 3.09 -9.40 -7.67
C GLU A 136 3.14 -8.63 -8.98
N ALA A 137 2.80 -9.30 -10.07
CA ALA A 137 2.84 -8.67 -11.39
C ALA A 137 1.86 -7.51 -11.49
N ASP A 138 0.69 -7.62 -10.85
CA ASP A 138 -0.28 -6.55 -10.91
C ASP A 138 0.16 -5.35 -10.06
N MET A 139 0.87 -5.57 -8.96
CA MET A 139 1.43 -4.45 -8.22
C MET A 139 2.54 -3.77 -9.04
N ALA A 140 3.36 -4.56 -9.73
CA ALA A 140 4.40 -4.00 -10.60
C ALA A 140 3.77 -3.14 -11.70
N ALA A 141 2.63 -3.56 -12.23
CA ALA A 141 1.94 -2.78 -13.25
C ALA A 141 1.44 -1.45 -12.68
N ILE A 142 0.91 -1.47 -11.46
CA ILE A 142 0.48 -0.23 -10.80
C ILE A 142 1.66 0.71 -10.63
N LEU A 143 2.81 0.19 -10.21
CA LEU A 143 3.99 1.02 -10.02
C LEU A 143 4.48 1.62 -11.33
N ARG A 144 4.51 0.84 -12.41
CA ARG A 144 4.97 1.35 -13.69
C ARG A 144 4.04 2.40 -14.27
N ALA A 145 2.75 2.29 -13.98
CA ALA A 145 1.79 3.25 -14.49
C ALA A 145 1.66 4.49 -13.59
N PHE A 146 2.29 4.48 -12.44
CA PHE A 146 2.07 5.57 -11.49
C PHE A 146 2.62 6.89 -12.00
N ALA A 147 1.78 7.92 -11.95
CA ALA A 147 2.19 9.28 -12.14
C ALA A 147 1.57 10.06 -10.99
N PRO A 148 2.30 10.97 -10.37
CA PRO A 148 1.75 11.72 -9.26
C PRO A 148 0.46 12.41 -9.67
N PRO A 149 -0.50 12.50 -8.78
CA PRO A 149 -1.70 13.26 -9.07
C PRO A 149 -1.33 14.69 -9.42
N ALA A 150 -2.09 15.29 -10.33
CA ALA A 150 -1.83 16.65 -10.72
C ALA A 150 -1.90 17.53 -9.49
N ALA A 151 -0.94 18.42 -9.37
CA ALA A 151 -0.96 19.33 -8.26
C ALA A 151 -2.22 20.16 -8.34
N PRO A 152 -2.82 20.45 -7.22
CA PRO A 152 -3.97 21.32 -7.22
C PRO A 152 -3.55 22.60 -7.87
N ALA A 153 -4.43 23.08 -8.63
CA ALA A 153 -4.14 24.27 -9.33
C ALA A 153 -3.62 25.31 -8.41
N ALA A 154 -4.10 25.23 -7.31
CA ALA A 154 -3.68 26.22 -6.42
C ALA A 154 -2.29 26.05 -6.18
N ALA A 155 -1.90 24.91 -6.16
CA ALA A 155 -0.58 24.73 -5.82
C ALA A 155 0.13 25.38 -6.87
N ALA A 156 -0.44 25.29 -7.87
CA ALA A 156 0.28 25.88 -8.87
C ALA A 156 0.10 27.30 -8.66
N GLY A 157 -0.66 27.49 -8.24
CA GLY A 157 -0.72 28.56 -8.26
C GLY A 157 -0.32 29.39 -7.96
N PRO A 158 -0.36 29.67 -7.65
CA PRO A 158 -0.06 30.61 -7.54
C PRO A 158 0.86 30.97 -8.04
N SER A 159 0.89 30.65 -7.95
CA SER A 159 1.54 31.00 -8.25
C SER A 159 1.93 31.48 -8.93
N GLY A 160 1.45 31.31 -8.98
CA GLY A 160 1.70 31.70 -9.55
C GLY A 160 1.93 32.38 -9.94
N ASN A 161 1.68 32.46 -9.82
CA ASN A 161 1.84 33.03 -10.32
C ASN A 161 2.34 33.51 -10.53
N GLY A 162 2.40 33.35 -10.09
CA GLY A 162 2.80 33.69 -10.23
C GLY A 162 2.99 33.93 -10.53
#